data_b45b36e84c5b22a3905ddc785a2d9fff
#
_entry.id   b45b36e84c5b22a3905ddc785a2d9fff
#
_cell.length_a   1.000
_cell.length_b   1.000
_cell.length_c   1.000
_cell.angle_alpha   90.00
_cell.angle_beta   90.00
_cell.angle_gamma   90.00
#
_symmetry.space_group_name_H-M   'P 1'
#
loop_
_entity.id
_entity.type
_entity.pdbx_description
1 polymer ?
#
loop_
_entity_poly.entity_id
_entity_poly.type
_entity_poly.pdbx_seq_one_letter_code
_entity_poly.pdbx_strand_id
1 'polypeptide(L)'
;MKKLIGNGDTETAIDQLNQLITQHPETAADAYYLRGNAYRKLGDWQGALNSYQEAISLDPESPAAEARNMVMDILNFYNKDMFNQ
;
A
#
# COMPACT_ATOMS: atom_id res chain seq x y z
N MET A 1 21.50 -1.79 11.15
CA MET A 1 21.05 -0.61 11.87
C MET A 1 20.22 0.31 10.99
N LYS A 2 20.78 0.71 9.88
CA LYS A 2 20.09 1.68 9.05
C LYS A 2 18.78 1.17 8.51
N LYS A 3 18.73 -0.08 8.10
CA LYS A 3 17.48 -0.57 7.57
C LYS A 3 16.44 -0.77 8.64
N LEU A 4 16.87 -1.03 9.87
CA LEU A 4 15.91 -1.08 10.96
C LEU A 4 15.32 0.29 11.20
N ILE A 5 16.15 1.33 11.13
CA ILE A 5 15.66 2.68 11.30
C ILE A 5 14.67 3.02 10.20
N GLY A 6 15.00 2.68 8.96
CA GLY A 6 14.10 2.93 7.85
C GLY A 6 12.78 2.19 7.99
N ASN A 7 12.86 0.93 8.40
CA ASN A 7 11.65 0.14 8.61
C ASN A 7 10.84 0.66 9.77
N GLY A 8 11.51 1.09 10.84
CA GLY A 8 10.83 1.66 11.98
C GLY A 8 10.08 2.92 11.61
N ASP A 9 10.70 3.78 10.81
CA ASP A 9 10.05 5.01 10.36
C ASP A 9 8.81 4.69 9.53
N THR A 10 8.91 3.69 8.66
CA THR A 10 7.79 3.30 7.82
C THR A 10 6.66 2.72 8.66
N GLU A 11 7.00 1.89 9.64
CA GLU A 11 5.97 1.31 10.52
C GLU A 11 5.30 2.40 11.34
N THR A 12 6.06 3.38 11.80
CA THR A 12 5.49 4.50 12.52
C THR A 12 4.53 5.27 11.62
N ALA A 13 4.91 5.46 10.37
CA ALA A 13 4.03 6.14 9.41
C ALA A 13 2.73 5.37 9.22
N ILE A 14 2.81 4.04 9.14
CA ILE A 14 1.61 3.22 8.99
C ILE A 14 0.71 3.38 10.21
N ASP A 15 1.28 3.38 11.41
CA ASP A 15 0.49 3.58 12.63
C ASP A 15 -0.21 4.92 12.60
N GLN A 16 0.50 5.98 12.19
CA GLN A 16 -0.09 7.31 12.12
C GLN A 16 -1.20 7.35 11.08
N LEU A 17 -1.00 6.71 9.94
CA LEU A 17 -2.02 6.65 8.90
C LEU A 17 -3.24 5.90 9.37
N ASN A 18 -3.05 4.82 10.13
CA ASN A 18 -4.18 4.10 10.69
C ASN A 18 -5.00 4.98 11.61
N GLN A 19 -4.34 5.82 12.39
CA GLN A 19 -5.05 6.75 13.26
C GLN A 19 -5.82 7.78 12.44
N LEU A 20 -5.20 8.29 11.38
CA LEU A 20 -5.87 9.26 10.52
C LEU A 20 -7.11 8.67 9.87
N ILE A 21 -7.03 7.43 9.43
CA ILE A 21 -8.16 6.74 8.80
C ILE A 21 -9.33 6.69 9.78
N THR A 22 -9.03 6.38 11.03
CA THR A 22 -10.07 6.26 12.05
C THR A 22 -10.63 7.63 12.43
N GLN A 23 -9.76 8.62 12.59
CA GLN A 23 -10.14 9.92 13.12
C GLN A 23 -10.70 10.85 12.05
N HIS A 24 -10.29 10.67 10.81
CA HIS A 24 -10.66 11.57 9.71
C HIS A 24 -11.10 10.78 8.50
N PRO A 25 -12.31 10.19 8.59
CA PRO A 25 -12.79 9.37 7.46
C PRO A 25 -12.94 10.15 6.17
N GLU A 26 -13.07 11.47 6.25
CA GLU A 26 -13.22 12.28 5.04
C GLU A 26 -11.98 12.28 4.17
N THR A 27 -10.81 12.00 4.74
CA THR A 27 -9.56 11.90 3.98
C THR A 27 -9.00 10.48 3.99
N ALA A 28 -9.83 9.51 4.30
CA ALA A 28 -9.35 8.14 4.44
C ALA A 28 -8.80 7.57 3.14
N ALA A 29 -9.37 7.97 1.99
CA ALA A 29 -8.86 7.48 0.71
C ALA A 29 -7.39 7.84 0.53
N ASP A 30 -7.04 9.08 0.82
CA ASP A 30 -5.64 9.51 0.72
C ASP A 30 -4.76 8.75 1.71
N ALA A 31 -5.26 8.57 2.92
CA ALA A 31 -4.49 7.87 3.95
C ALA A 31 -4.26 6.41 3.57
N TYR A 32 -5.28 5.75 3.01
CA TYR A 32 -5.11 4.37 2.53
C TYR A 32 -4.10 4.30 1.40
N TYR A 33 -4.14 5.25 0.48
CA TYR A 33 -3.17 5.29 -0.60
C TYR A 33 -1.75 5.38 -0.06
N LEU A 34 -1.53 6.29 0.88
CA LEU A 34 -0.22 6.46 1.49
C LEU A 34 0.19 5.22 2.28
N ARG A 35 -0.77 4.58 2.94
CA ARG A 35 -0.49 3.35 3.66
C ARG A 35 -0.06 2.25 2.70
N GLY A 36 -0.70 2.18 1.54
CA GLY A 36 -0.28 1.23 0.51
C GLY A 36 1.14 1.46 0.07
N ASN A 37 1.50 2.74 -0.12
CA ASN A 37 2.88 3.07 -0.49
C ASN A 37 3.86 2.64 0.59
N ALA A 38 3.49 2.80 1.86
CA ALA A 38 4.36 2.39 2.96
C ALA A 38 4.54 0.88 3.00
N TYR A 39 3.46 0.13 2.82
CA TYR A 39 3.57 -1.33 2.77
C TYR A 39 4.43 -1.77 1.59
N ARG A 40 4.27 -1.11 0.43
CA ARG A 40 5.08 -1.45 -0.72
C ARG A 40 6.57 -1.24 -0.42
N LYS A 41 6.88 -0.16 0.28
CA LYS A 41 8.25 0.12 0.65
C LYS A 41 8.83 -0.98 1.55
N LEU A 42 7.98 -1.56 2.40
CA LEU A 42 8.40 -2.66 3.26
C LEU A 42 8.45 -4.00 2.52
N GLY A 43 8.01 -4.04 1.29
CA GLY A 43 7.92 -5.30 0.56
C GLY A 43 6.70 -6.12 0.91
N ASP A 44 5.76 -5.54 1.64
CA ASP A 44 4.52 -6.22 1.99
C ASP A 44 3.50 -5.96 0.88
N TRP A 45 3.55 -6.78 -0.15
CA TRP A 45 2.73 -6.58 -1.34
C TRP A 45 1.26 -6.78 -1.05
N GLN A 46 0.94 -7.73 -0.16
CA GLN A 46 -0.45 -7.95 0.20
C GLN A 46 -1.04 -6.76 0.94
N GLY A 47 -0.28 -6.20 1.88
CA GLY A 47 -0.70 -5.01 2.59
C GLY A 47 -0.88 -3.83 1.65
N ALA A 48 0.03 -3.69 0.68
CA ALA A 48 -0.08 -2.62 -0.30
C ALA A 48 -1.36 -2.77 -1.12
N LEU A 49 -1.62 -3.96 -1.63
CA LEU A 49 -2.82 -4.18 -2.44
C LEU A 49 -4.09 -3.93 -1.66
N ASN A 50 -4.14 -4.41 -0.41
CA ASN A 50 -5.31 -4.19 0.43
C ASN A 50 -5.54 -2.71 0.67
N SER A 51 -4.48 -1.96 0.94
CA SER A 51 -4.61 -0.54 1.20
C SER A 51 -5.06 0.22 -0.04
N TYR A 52 -4.46 -0.10 -1.19
CA TYR A 52 -4.85 0.54 -2.44
C TYR A 52 -6.31 0.21 -2.77
N GLN A 53 -6.72 -1.01 -2.53
CA GLN A 53 -8.10 -1.41 -2.81
C GLN A 53 -9.09 -0.62 -1.96
N GLU A 54 -8.75 -0.40 -0.68
CA GLU A 54 -9.59 0.41 0.19
C GLU A 54 -9.66 1.85 -0.32
N ALA A 55 -8.53 2.40 -0.75
CA ALA A 55 -8.51 3.76 -1.26
C ALA A 55 -9.41 3.88 -2.49
N ILE A 56 -9.34 2.92 -3.39
CA ILE A 56 -10.13 2.94 -4.62
C ILE A 56 -11.61 2.80 -4.28
N SER A 57 -11.92 1.97 -3.30
CA SER A 57 -13.30 1.77 -2.88
C SER A 57 -13.92 3.07 -2.38
N LEU A 58 -13.12 3.89 -1.70
CA LEU A 58 -13.59 5.17 -1.18
C LEU A 58 -13.55 6.27 -2.23
N ASP A 59 -12.59 6.20 -3.16
CA ASP A 59 -12.42 7.22 -4.19
C ASP A 59 -11.90 6.55 -5.46
N PRO A 60 -12.80 6.25 -6.41
CA PRO A 60 -12.38 5.57 -7.64
C PRO A 60 -11.35 6.34 -8.45
N GLU A 61 -11.20 7.66 -8.21
CA GLU A 61 -10.23 8.45 -8.94
C GLU A 61 -8.92 8.62 -8.18
N SER A 62 -8.77 7.90 -7.06
CA SER A 62 -7.54 7.92 -6.32
C SER A 62 -6.37 7.43 -7.17
N PRO A 63 -5.16 8.01 -6.99
CA PRO A 63 -3.98 7.48 -7.65
C PRO A 63 -3.65 6.05 -7.23
N ALA A 64 -4.33 5.54 -6.20
CA ALA A 64 -4.15 4.16 -5.77
C ALA A 64 -4.48 3.17 -6.89
N ALA A 65 -5.35 3.54 -7.83
CA ALA A 65 -5.69 2.64 -8.92
C ALA A 65 -4.46 2.33 -9.78
N GLU A 66 -3.69 3.35 -10.12
CA GLU A 66 -2.46 3.14 -10.87
C GLU A 66 -1.42 2.41 -10.06
N ALA A 67 -1.31 2.78 -8.78
CA ALA A 67 -0.35 2.13 -7.91
C ALA A 67 -0.67 0.65 -7.75
N ARG A 68 -1.96 0.31 -7.62
CA ARG A 68 -2.37 -1.09 -7.53
C ARG A 68 -1.98 -1.83 -8.80
N ASN A 69 -2.23 -1.22 -9.95
CA ASN A 69 -1.90 -1.86 -11.21
C ASN A 69 -0.40 -2.14 -11.32
N MET A 70 0.42 -1.20 -10.85
CA MET A 70 1.87 -1.40 -10.85
C MET A 70 2.26 -2.59 -9.99
N VAL A 71 1.68 -2.69 -8.79
CA VAL A 71 1.97 -3.81 -7.90
C VAL A 71 1.53 -5.12 -8.54
N MET A 72 0.35 -5.13 -9.14
CA MET A 72 -0.16 -6.34 -9.79
C MET A 72 0.73 -6.75 -10.96
N ASP A 73 1.23 -5.79 -11.72
CA ASP A 73 2.17 -6.09 -12.80
C ASP A 73 3.43 -6.72 -12.27
N ILE A 74 3.97 -6.19 -11.18
CA ILE A 74 5.17 -6.75 -10.58
C ILE A 74 4.92 -8.18 -10.12
N LEU A 75 3.80 -8.41 -9.44
CA LEU A 75 3.49 -9.75 -8.95
C LEU A 75 3.23 -10.73 -10.09
N ASN A 76 2.56 -10.26 -11.12
CA ASN A 76 2.31 -11.12 -12.29
C ASN A 76 3.61 -11.49 -12.97
N PHE A 77 4.55 -10.59 -13.03
CA PHE A 77 5.84 -10.89 -13.63
C PHE A 77 6.52 -12.05 -12.91
N TYR A 78 6.53 -12.02 -11.58
CA TYR A 78 7.16 -13.08 -10.81
C TYR A 78 6.36 -14.36 -10.86
N ASN A 79 5.04 -14.26 -10.74
CA ASN A 79 4.17 -15.45 -10.72
C ASN A 79 4.13 -16.14 -12.06
N LYS A 80 4.39 -15.40 -13.12
CA LYS A 80 4.35 -15.96 -14.47
C LYS A 80 5.32 -17.14 -14.61
N ASP A 81 6.50 -17.01 -14.04
CA ASP A 81 7.48 -18.08 -14.10
C ASP A 81 7.00 -19.31 -13.35
N MET A 82 6.28 -19.10 -12.27
CA MET A 82 5.76 -20.19 -11.46
C MET A 82 4.66 -20.95 -12.18
N PHE A 83 3.82 -20.22 -12.89
CA PHE A 83 2.68 -20.83 -13.55
C PHE A 83 3.05 -21.52 -14.85
N ASN A 84 4.15 -21.16 -15.44
CA ASN A 84 4.53 -21.68 -16.72
C ASN A 84 5.37 -22.96 -16.61
N GLN A 85 5.44 -23.51 -15.45
CA GLN A 85 6.18 -24.78 -15.28
C GLN A 85 5.33 -26.01 -15.50
#